data_d3f75d77dcaf04526e1acd0c38e167c0
#
_entry.id   d3f75d77dcaf04526e1acd0c38e167c0
#
_cell.length_a   1.000
_cell.length_b   1.000
_cell.length_c   1.000
_cell.angle_alpha   90.00
_cell.angle_beta   90.00
_cell.angle_gamma   90.00
#
_symmetry.space_group_name_H-M   'P 1'
#
loop_
_entity.id
_entity.type
_entity.pdbx_description
1 polymer ?
#
loop_
_entity_poly.entity_id
_entity_poly.type
_entity_poly.pdbx_seq_one_letter_code
_entity_poly.pdbx_strand_id
1 'polypeptide(L)'
;LPEVVHNDNFSGTTVNTTNLNEKEVASTVNISISRLKAPEGFIHNRRWTAPDTFLLDEKTFKNKFPAYPYREEQLPSNWKIDKVVFNQTVKLPNSDKLPLTEWRNSEPGYYRVDIEALSTDGKQKAKWFKTVRLIAQKPSPAQCNSDWVTAVKSTGEPGEVAEIWITALCAESPVRYELVKEKEIIAKEILYPGKKVHRLQ
;
A
#
# COMPACT_ATOMS: atom_id res chain seq x y z
N LEU A 1 1.54 5.22 10.88
CA LEU A 1 0.93 5.27 9.55
C LEU A 1 0.47 3.87 9.16
N PRO A 2 -0.81 3.64 8.78
CA PRO A 2 -1.31 2.32 8.35
C PRO A 2 -0.69 1.89 7.00
N GLU A 3 -0.82 0.60 6.65
CA GLU A 3 -0.34 0.09 5.35
C GLU A 3 -1.22 0.52 4.18
N VAL A 4 -2.50 0.68 4.44
CA VAL A 4 -3.48 1.19 3.48
C VAL A 4 -4.06 2.49 4.04
N VAL A 5 -4.01 3.53 3.23
CA VAL A 5 -4.56 4.84 3.56
C VAL A 5 -5.66 5.17 2.56
N HIS A 6 -6.80 5.54 3.09
CA HIS A 6 -7.93 6.04 2.31
C HIS A 6 -7.86 7.56 2.26
N ASN A 7 -7.83 8.13 1.07
CA ASN A 7 -7.58 9.57 0.91
C ASN A 7 -8.60 10.47 1.59
N ASP A 8 -9.85 10.04 1.72
CA ASP A 8 -10.91 10.85 2.34
C ASP A 8 -10.96 10.74 3.87
N ASN A 9 -10.50 9.61 4.42
CA ASN A 9 -10.57 9.33 5.85
C ASN A 9 -9.25 9.63 6.58
N PHE A 10 -8.21 10.04 5.86
CA PHE A 10 -6.91 10.31 6.46
C PHE A 10 -6.82 11.76 6.98
N SER A 11 -6.80 11.91 8.28
CA SER A 11 -6.71 13.21 8.96
C SER A 11 -5.27 13.71 9.19
N GLY A 12 -4.28 12.93 8.79
CA GLY A 12 -2.86 13.19 9.05
C GLY A 12 -2.23 12.16 9.98
N THR A 13 -0.94 12.35 10.26
CA THR A 13 -0.16 11.48 11.15
C THR A 13 0.72 12.30 12.08
N THR A 14 1.05 11.75 13.23
CA THR A 14 2.06 12.28 14.13
C THR A 14 3.39 11.57 13.93
N VAL A 15 4.48 12.28 14.14
CA VAL A 15 5.84 11.74 14.13
C VAL A 15 6.49 12.12 15.44
N ASN A 16 7.03 11.14 16.14
CA ASN A 16 7.75 11.36 17.41
C ASN A 16 9.13 10.73 17.29
N THR A 17 10.10 11.33 17.97
CA THR A 17 11.44 10.78 18.12
C THR A 17 11.70 10.50 19.59
N THR A 18 12.13 9.28 19.90
CA THR A 18 12.43 8.83 21.27
C THR A 18 13.83 8.25 21.34
N ASN A 19 14.42 8.29 22.52
CA ASN A 19 15.66 7.57 22.82
C ASN A 19 15.35 6.10 23.19
N LEU A 20 16.39 5.34 23.50
CA LEU A 20 16.27 3.93 23.92
C LEU A 20 15.45 3.72 25.21
N ASN A 21 15.27 4.77 26.01
CA ASN A 21 14.44 4.76 27.22
C ASN A 21 13.04 5.31 26.97
N GLU A 22 12.59 5.37 25.69
CA GLU A 22 11.27 5.87 25.26
C GLU A 22 10.96 7.34 25.61
N LYS A 23 11.98 8.11 26.03
CA LYS A 23 11.81 9.54 26.30
C LYS A 23 11.91 10.32 25.00
N GLU A 24 11.01 11.29 24.83
CA GLU A 24 11.05 12.19 23.68
C GLU A 24 12.38 12.95 23.59
N VAL A 25 12.87 13.04 22.36
CA VAL A 25 14.15 13.72 22.04
C VAL A 25 13.87 14.80 20.98
N ALA A 26 14.38 15.98 21.25
CA ALA A 26 14.33 17.05 20.27
C ALA A 26 15.17 16.72 19.03
N SER A 27 14.58 16.86 17.87
CA SER A 27 15.20 16.51 16.60
C SER A 27 14.65 17.34 15.45
N THR A 28 15.37 17.36 14.36
CA THR A 28 14.88 17.84 13.06
C THR A 28 14.58 16.63 12.20
N VAL A 29 13.35 16.53 11.71
CA VAL A 29 12.87 15.38 10.95
C VAL A 29 12.53 15.81 9.53
N ASN A 30 13.10 15.15 8.54
CA ASN A 30 12.71 15.27 7.15
C ASN A 30 11.79 14.11 6.78
N ILE A 31 10.63 14.42 6.21
CA ILE A 31 9.63 13.46 5.75
C ILE A 31 9.49 13.61 4.26
N SER A 32 9.79 12.55 3.53
CA SER A 32 9.65 12.48 2.08
C SER A 32 8.70 11.36 1.69
N ILE A 33 7.74 11.65 0.80
CA ILE A 33 6.83 10.65 0.26
C ILE A 33 7.02 10.59 -1.24
N SER A 34 7.38 9.41 -1.71
CA SER A 34 7.66 9.15 -3.11
C SER A 34 6.68 8.14 -3.69
N ARG A 35 6.15 8.43 -4.88
CA ARG A 35 5.37 7.46 -5.64
C ARG A 35 6.28 6.34 -6.13
N LEU A 36 5.79 5.11 -6.05
CA LEU A 36 6.47 3.93 -6.58
C LEU A 36 5.90 3.57 -7.96
N LYS A 37 6.79 3.20 -8.87
CA LYS A 37 6.42 2.73 -10.20
C LYS A 37 6.13 1.23 -10.11
N ALA A 38 4.85 0.87 -10.18
CA ALA A 38 4.45 -0.54 -10.26
C ALA A 38 5.00 -1.19 -11.54
N PRO A 39 5.34 -2.48 -11.51
CA PRO A 39 5.71 -3.22 -12.71
C PRO A 39 4.57 -3.20 -13.73
N GLU A 40 4.94 -3.31 -15.00
CA GLU A 40 3.98 -3.42 -16.09
C GLU A 40 3.35 -4.82 -16.08
N GLY A 41 2.02 -4.86 -16.17
CA GLY A 41 1.28 -6.11 -16.18
C GLY A 41 1.00 -6.68 -14.78
N PHE A 42 0.38 -7.86 -14.79
CA PHE A 42 0.04 -8.57 -13.57
C PHE A 42 1.18 -9.51 -13.16
N ILE A 43 1.58 -9.46 -11.90
CA ILE A 43 2.54 -10.38 -11.31
C ILE A 43 1.87 -11.12 -10.16
N HIS A 44 1.88 -12.44 -10.20
CA HIS A 44 1.38 -13.28 -9.12
C HIS A 44 2.19 -13.09 -7.84
N ASN A 45 1.50 -13.05 -6.72
CA ASN A 45 2.18 -13.14 -5.43
C ASN A 45 2.83 -14.52 -5.31
N ARG A 46 4.11 -14.54 -4.96
CA ARG A 46 4.83 -15.77 -4.70
C ARG A 46 4.30 -16.44 -3.44
N ARG A 47 4.00 -17.73 -3.53
CA ARG A 47 3.48 -18.52 -2.39
C ARG A 47 4.58 -19.22 -1.59
N TRP A 48 5.80 -19.22 -2.10
CA TRP A 48 7.00 -19.80 -1.49
C TRP A 48 8.17 -18.85 -1.62
N THR A 49 9.20 -19.07 -0.82
CA THR A 49 10.43 -18.26 -0.86
C THR A 49 11.10 -18.36 -2.22
N ALA A 50 11.78 -17.29 -2.64
CA ALA A 50 12.59 -17.33 -3.84
C ALA A 50 13.70 -18.40 -3.68
N PRO A 51 14.04 -19.13 -4.73
CA PRO A 51 15.12 -20.12 -4.68
C PRO A 51 16.48 -19.40 -4.51
N ASP A 52 17.38 -20.02 -3.80
CA ASP A 52 18.75 -19.51 -3.63
C ASP A 52 19.53 -19.53 -4.95
N THR A 53 19.17 -20.45 -5.84
CA THR A 53 19.81 -20.61 -7.14
C THR A 53 18.76 -20.58 -8.25
N PHE A 54 18.99 -19.74 -9.26
CA PHE A 54 18.13 -19.66 -10.42
C PHE A 54 18.64 -20.57 -11.54
N LEU A 55 17.82 -21.52 -11.96
CA LEU A 55 18.14 -22.45 -13.07
C LEU A 55 17.99 -21.79 -14.44
N LEU A 56 17.17 -20.77 -14.56
CA LEU A 56 16.96 -20.01 -15.78
C LEU A 56 17.46 -18.59 -15.57
N ASP A 57 18.03 -18.00 -16.60
CA ASP A 57 18.28 -16.56 -16.61
C ASP A 57 16.96 -15.76 -16.61
N GLU A 58 17.02 -14.51 -16.18
CA GLU A 58 15.84 -13.65 -16.02
C GLU A 58 15.04 -13.49 -17.33
N LYS A 59 15.73 -13.31 -18.46
CA LYS A 59 15.08 -13.12 -19.76
C LYS A 59 14.32 -14.37 -20.18
N THR A 60 14.95 -15.53 -20.07
CA THR A 60 14.32 -16.82 -20.39
C THR A 60 13.16 -17.11 -19.46
N PHE A 61 13.31 -16.81 -18.16
CA PHE A 61 12.24 -16.99 -17.19
C PHE A 61 11.03 -16.09 -17.50
N LYS A 62 11.23 -14.81 -17.72
CA LYS A 62 10.15 -13.87 -18.03
C LYS A 62 9.44 -14.16 -19.34
N ASN A 63 10.15 -14.70 -20.32
CA ASN A 63 9.51 -15.16 -21.56
C ASN A 63 8.61 -16.38 -21.36
N LYS A 64 9.01 -17.31 -20.49
CA LYS A 64 8.23 -18.53 -20.23
C LYS A 64 7.12 -18.32 -19.20
N PHE A 65 7.35 -17.44 -18.24
CA PHE A 65 6.49 -17.22 -17.09
C PHE A 65 6.26 -15.72 -16.85
N PRO A 66 5.63 -14.99 -17.79
CA PRO A 66 5.55 -13.52 -17.76
C PRO A 66 4.77 -12.98 -16.54
N ALA A 67 3.84 -13.77 -15.99
CA ALA A 67 3.05 -13.37 -14.82
C ALA A 67 3.65 -13.78 -13.47
N TYR A 68 4.85 -14.36 -13.47
CA TYR A 68 5.51 -14.80 -12.23
C TYR A 68 6.73 -13.95 -11.91
N PRO A 69 6.98 -13.63 -10.64
CA PRO A 69 8.16 -12.87 -10.24
C PRO A 69 9.42 -13.75 -10.37
N TYR A 70 10.43 -13.21 -11.02
CA TYR A 70 11.74 -13.84 -11.08
C TYR A 70 12.46 -13.71 -9.73
N ARG A 71 12.45 -12.51 -9.16
CA ARG A 71 12.96 -12.23 -7.82
C ARG A 71 11.81 -11.86 -6.90
N GLU A 72 11.69 -10.61 -6.56
CA GLU A 72 10.71 -10.08 -5.61
C GLU A 72 9.96 -8.86 -6.20
N GLU A 73 9.76 -8.88 -7.52
CA GLU A 73 9.10 -7.78 -8.25
C GLU A 73 7.65 -7.58 -7.82
N GLN A 74 7.04 -8.58 -7.18
CA GLN A 74 5.70 -8.48 -6.60
C GLN A 74 5.66 -7.62 -5.34
N LEU A 75 6.81 -7.35 -4.68
CA LEU A 75 6.86 -6.58 -3.44
C LEU A 75 7.02 -5.09 -3.73
N PRO A 76 6.06 -4.24 -3.34
CA PRO A 76 6.14 -2.79 -3.57
C PRO A 76 7.37 -2.13 -2.94
N SER A 77 7.93 -2.70 -1.87
CA SER A 77 9.18 -2.21 -1.24
C SER A 77 10.38 -2.21 -2.20
N ASN A 78 10.36 -3.06 -3.23
CA ASN A 78 11.44 -3.21 -4.21
C ASN A 78 11.21 -2.38 -5.49
N TRP A 79 10.06 -1.68 -5.58
CA TRP A 79 9.76 -0.89 -6.76
C TRP A 79 10.57 0.39 -6.82
N LYS A 80 10.87 0.84 -8.02
CA LYS A 80 11.61 2.08 -8.24
C LYS A 80 10.75 3.29 -7.87
N ILE A 81 11.40 4.32 -7.34
CA ILE A 81 10.78 5.62 -7.13
C ILE A 81 10.49 6.26 -8.51
N ASP A 82 9.26 6.69 -8.71
CA ASP A 82 8.81 7.42 -9.87
C ASP A 82 9.03 8.93 -9.68
N LYS A 83 8.40 9.48 -8.63
CA LYS A 83 8.51 10.90 -8.28
C LYS A 83 8.27 11.15 -6.80
N VAL A 84 8.89 12.20 -6.26
CA VAL A 84 8.59 12.72 -4.93
C VAL A 84 7.31 13.56 -5.02
N VAL A 85 6.33 13.27 -4.17
CA VAL A 85 5.04 13.96 -4.13
C VAL A 85 4.87 14.84 -2.89
N PHE A 86 5.68 14.60 -1.85
CA PHE A 86 5.67 15.37 -0.63
C PHE A 86 7.07 15.39 -0.02
N ASN A 87 7.49 16.56 0.46
CA ASN A 87 8.73 16.70 1.21
C ASN A 87 8.59 17.85 2.21
N GLN A 88 8.76 17.57 3.49
CA GLN A 88 8.66 18.56 4.55
C GLN A 88 9.67 18.27 5.65
N THR A 89 10.25 19.35 6.19
CA THR A 89 11.11 19.29 7.37
C THR A 89 10.37 19.89 8.56
N VAL A 90 10.32 19.18 9.67
CA VAL A 90 9.68 19.58 10.92
C VAL A 90 10.64 19.49 12.09
N LYS A 91 10.47 20.35 13.09
CA LYS A 91 11.20 20.27 14.36
C LYS A 91 10.32 19.57 15.38
N LEU A 92 10.89 18.61 16.10
CA LEU A 92 10.21 17.89 17.18
C LEU A 92 10.77 18.31 18.53
N PRO A 93 9.99 18.22 19.63
CA PRO A 93 8.61 17.72 19.67
C PRO A 93 7.60 18.62 18.96
N ASN A 94 6.65 18.03 18.27
CA ASN A 94 5.51 18.70 17.66
C ASN A 94 4.27 17.83 17.87
N SER A 95 3.27 18.34 18.56
CA SER A 95 2.01 17.65 18.83
C SER A 95 1.04 17.68 17.66
N ASP A 96 1.28 18.54 16.67
CA ASP A 96 0.38 18.72 15.55
C ASP A 96 0.46 17.53 14.58
N LYS A 97 -0.69 17.10 14.11
CA LYS A 97 -0.76 16.12 13.04
C LYS A 97 -0.27 16.75 11.74
N LEU A 98 0.64 16.08 11.08
CA LEU A 98 1.04 16.43 9.72
C LEU A 98 -0.11 16.08 8.77
N PRO A 99 -0.74 17.03 8.09
CA PRO A 99 -1.92 16.78 7.28
C PRO A 99 -1.63 15.96 6.02
N LEU A 100 -0.37 15.99 5.54
CA LEU A 100 0.08 15.33 4.33
C LEU A 100 -0.86 15.54 3.12
N THR A 101 -1.41 16.76 3.02
CA THR A 101 -2.50 17.10 2.09
C THR A 101 -2.12 16.88 0.64
N GLU A 102 -0.90 17.23 0.25
CA GLU A 102 -0.41 17.05 -1.12
C GLU A 102 -0.36 15.57 -1.50
N TRP A 103 0.15 14.72 -0.59
CA TRP A 103 0.14 13.28 -0.81
C TRP A 103 -1.27 12.71 -0.82
N ARG A 104 -2.12 13.09 0.13
CA ARG A 104 -3.50 12.63 0.20
C ARG A 104 -4.29 12.89 -1.08
N ASN A 105 -4.03 14.01 -1.75
CA ASN A 105 -4.67 14.39 -3.01
C ASN A 105 -3.97 13.82 -4.25
N SER A 106 -2.91 13.02 -4.05
CA SER A 106 -2.21 12.37 -5.15
C SER A 106 -3.02 11.21 -5.74
N GLU A 107 -2.62 10.74 -6.89
CA GLU A 107 -3.24 9.59 -7.55
C GLU A 107 -3.10 8.32 -6.69
N PRO A 108 -4.13 7.46 -6.67
CA PRO A 108 -4.06 6.17 -6.00
C PRO A 108 -2.86 5.34 -6.48
N GLY A 109 -2.26 4.60 -5.56
CA GLY A 109 -1.08 3.79 -5.88
C GLY A 109 -0.23 3.47 -4.66
N TYR A 110 0.96 2.96 -4.90
CA TYR A 110 1.92 2.66 -3.84
C TYR A 110 2.90 3.81 -3.67
N TYR A 111 3.20 4.11 -2.42
CA TYR A 111 4.08 5.18 -2.00
C TYR A 111 5.08 4.68 -0.97
N ARG A 112 6.29 5.18 -1.05
CA ARG A 112 7.30 5.00 -0.02
C ARG A 112 7.36 6.27 0.81
N VAL A 113 7.18 6.11 2.11
CA VAL A 113 7.36 7.17 3.10
C VAL A 113 8.73 6.96 3.73
N ASP A 114 9.62 7.91 3.57
CA ASP A 114 10.93 7.95 4.19
C ASP A 114 10.94 9.03 5.26
N ILE A 115 11.45 8.70 6.45
CA ILE A 115 11.62 9.63 7.56
C ILE A 115 13.07 9.59 7.99
N GLU A 116 13.73 10.73 7.96
CA GLU A 116 15.07 10.91 8.46
C GLU A 116 15.06 11.89 9.63
N ALA A 117 15.48 11.46 10.80
CA ALA A 117 15.59 12.28 12.00
C ALA A 117 17.07 12.57 12.30
N LEU A 118 17.34 13.83 12.64
CA LEU A 118 18.66 14.29 13.07
C LEU A 118 18.51 14.93 14.45
N SER A 119 19.33 14.50 15.42
CA SER A 119 19.37 15.10 16.74
C SER A 119 19.79 16.58 16.68
N THR A 120 19.43 17.38 17.67
CA THR A 120 19.75 18.81 17.70
C THR A 120 21.24 19.11 17.74
N ASP A 121 22.05 18.20 18.26
CA ASP A 121 23.52 18.28 18.26
C ASP A 121 24.16 17.77 16.96
N GLY A 122 23.34 17.29 16.02
CA GLY A 122 23.79 16.77 14.71
C GLY A 122 24.56 15.46 14.74
N LYS A 123 24.72 14.80 15.91
CA LYS A 123 25.54 13.61 16.07
C LYS A 123 24.81 12.30 15.81
N GLN A 124 23.51 12.29 16.01
CA GLN A 124 22.70 11.08 15.87
C GLN A 124 21.74 11.22 14.70
N LYS A 125 21.69 10.19 13.86
CA LYS A 125 20.79 10.11 12.70
C LYS A 125 20.00 8.80 12.76
N ALA A 126 18.69 8.90 12.65
CA ALA A 126 17.80 7.76 12.51
C ALA A 126 17.09 7.81 11.16
N LYS A 127 16.88 6.66 10.56
CA LYS A 127 16.11 6.52 9.31
C LYS A 127 15.05 5.46 9.50
N TRP A 128 13.88 5.76 8.95
CA TRP A 128 12.76 4.84 8.91
C TRP A 128 12.07 4.96 7.55
N PHE A 129 11.55 3.86 7.05
CA PHE A 129 10.73 3.89 5.84
C PHE A 129 9.59 2.89 5.93
N LYS A 130 8.52 3.18 5.21
CA LYS A 130 7.37 2.29 5.05
C LYS A 130 6.77 2.43 3.66
N THR A 131 6.36 1.31 3.09
CA THR A 131 5.53 1.30 1.88
C THR A 131 4.08 1.37 2.29
N VAL A 132 3.33 2.27 1.68
CA VAL A 132 1.92 2.55 1.97
C VAL A 132 1.14 2.56 0.67
N ARG A 133 -0.04 1.98 0.68
CA ARG A 133 -0.98 2.05 -0.44
C ARG A 133 -1.99 3.17 -0.19
N LEU A 134 -2.05 4.12 -1.11
CA LEU A 134 -3.09 5.15 -1.14
C LEU A 134 -4.23 4.68 -2.02
N ILE A 135 -5.44 4.67 -1.49
CA ILE A 135 -6.65 4.31 -2.22
C ILE A 135 -7.63 5.49 -2.23
N ALA A 136 -8.38 5.64 -3.32
CA ALA A 136 -9.42 6.67 -3.47
C ALA A 136 -10.80 6.08 -3.24
N GLN A 137 -11.77 6.94 -2.90
CA GLN A 137 -13.18 6.56 -2.73
C GLN A 137 -13.78 5.87 -3.97
N LYS A 138 -13.40 6.36 -5.15
CA LYS A 138 -13.85 5.74 -6.39
C LYS A 138 -12.77 4.77 -6.88
N PRO A 139 -13.05 3.47 -6.87
CA PRO A 139 -12.11 2.50 -7.40
C PRO A 139 -11.73 2.84 -8.84
N SER A 140 -10.45 2.83 -9.14
CA SER A 140 -9.95 3.02 -10.49
C SER A 140 -9.20 1.78 -10.96
N PRO A 141 -9.16 1.49 -12.26
CA PRO A 141 -8.39 0.37 -12.79
C PRO A 141 -6.91 0.39 -12.39
N ALA A 142 -6.34 1.55 -12.17
CA ALA A 142 -4.95 1.70 -11.73
C ALA A 142 -4.70 1.18 -10.31
N GLN A 143 -5.74 1.10 -9.46
CA GLN A 143 -5.63 0.55 -8.10
C GLN A 143 -5.58 -0.97 -8.05
N CYS A 144 -5.82 -1.60 -9.16
CA CYS A 144 -6.21 -3.00 -9.26
C CYS A 144 -5.09 -3.94 -9.70
N ASN A 145 -3.88 -3.43 -9.91
CA ASN A 145 -2.82 -4.22 -10.57
C ASN A 145 -2.14 -5.26 -9.67
N SER A 146 -2.31 -5.23 -8.35
CA SER A 146 -1.59 -6.14 -7.45
C SER A 146 -2.49 -6.94 -6.51
N ASP A 147 -3.62 -6.38 -6.08
CA ASP A 147 -4.53 -7.04 -5.14
C ASP A 147 -5.94 -7.01 -5.69
N TRP A 148 -6.48 -8.16 -5.95
CA TRP A 148 -7.82 -8.28 -6.50
C TRP A 148 -8.94 -8.25 -5.46
N VAL A 149 -8.58 -8.30 -4.18
CA VAL A 149 -9.51 -8.08 -3.07
C VAL A 149 -8.88 -7.07 -2.11
N THR A 150 -9.58 -5.98 -1.83
CA THR A 150 -9.14 -4.96 -0.87
C THR A 150 -10.28 -4.67 0.10
N ALA A 151 -10.05 -4.94 1.39
CA ALA A 151 -10.95 -4.51 2.44
C ALA A 151 -10.70 -3.02 2.71
N VAL A 152 -11.67 -2.19 2.40
CA VAL A 152 -11.62 -0.73 2.64
C VAL A 152 -12.06 -0.44 4.07
N LYS A 153 -13.15 -1.10 4.51
CA LYS A 153 -13.64 -1.06 5.88
C LYS A 153 -13.91 -2.49 6.33
N SER A 154 -12.99 -3.07 7.11
CA SER A 154 -13.05 -4.47 7.56
C SER A 154 -13.47 -4.62 9.03
N THR A 155 -13.52 -3.50 9.77
CA THR A 155 -13.91 -3.48 11.19
C THR A 155 -14.96 -2.42 11.41
N GLY A 156 -15.86 -2.65 12.37
CA GLY A 156 -16.93 -1.71 12.70
C GLY A 156 -17.77 -2.21 13.87
N GLU A 157 -18.66 -1.36 14.33
CA GLU A 157 -19.68 -1.67 15.34
C GLU A 157 -20.85 -2.43 14.71
N PRO A 158 -21.64 -3.16 15.51
CA PRO A 158 -22.85 -3.81 15.03
C PRO A 158 -23.79 -2.84 14.31
N GLY A 159 -24.16 -3.18 13.08
CA GLY A 159 -25.00 -2.34 12.22
C GLY A 159 -24.23 -1.45 11.25
N GLU A 160 -22.93 -1.36 11.37
CA GLU A 160 -22.09 -0.69 10.37
C GLU A 160 -21.83 -1.58 9.16
N VAL A 161 -21.58 -0.93 8.02
CA VAL A 161 -21.35 -1.60 6.73
C VAL A 161 -19.88 -1.86 6.53
N ALA A 162 -19.51 -3.12 6.26
CA ALA A 162 -18.19 -3.46 5.74
C ALA A 162 -18.09 -3.11 4.26
N GLU A 163 -16.92 -2.70 3.81
CA GLU A 163 -16.69 -2.37 2.41
C GLU A 163 -15.49 -3.13 1.86
N ILE A 164 -15.75 -3.91 0.81
CA ILE A 164 -14.73 -4.72 0.11
C ILE A 164 -14.78 -4.38 -1.37
N TRP A 165 -13.62 -4.12 -1.94
CA TRP A 165 -13.46 -3.94 -3.37
C TRP A 165 -12.86 -5.19 -4.00
N ILE A 166 -13.52 -5.70 -5.02
CA ILE A 166 -13.06 -6.84 -5.80
C ILE A 166 -12.71 -6.36 -7.20
N THR A 167 -11.50 -6.68 -7.62
CA THR A 167 -10.98 -6.32 -8.93
C THR A 167 -10.94 -7.54 -9.82
N ALA A 168 -11.58 -7.49 -10.97
CA ALA A 168 -11.37 -8.49 -12.00
C ALA A 168 -9.99 -8.30 -12.65
N LEU A 169 -9.18 -9.34 -12.67
CA LEU A 169 -7.89 -9.35 -13.35
C LEU A 169 -8.02 -9.17 -14.87
N CYS A 170 -9.14 -9.65 -15.40
CA CYS A 170 -9.50 -9.51 -16.80
C CYS A 170 -10.90 -8.89 -16.88
N ALA A 171 -11.08 -7.90 -17.76
CA ALA A 171 -12.35 -7.21 -17.92
C ALA A 171 -13.50 -8.12 -18.38
N GLU A 172 -13.17 -9.29 -18.92
CA GLU A 172 -14.12 -10.27 -19.45
C GLU A 172 -14.37 -11.45 -18.52
N SER A 173 -13.62 -11.56 -17.42
CA SER A 173 -13.75 -12.69 -16.49
C SER A 173 -14.82 -12.44 -15.45
N PRO A 174 -15.80 -13.34 -15.27
CA PRO A 174 -16.74 -13.26 -14.16
C PRO A 174 -15.99 -13.54 -12.84
N VAL A 175 -16.40 -12.84 -11.79
CA VAL A 175 -15.89 -13.04 -10.43
C VAL A 175 -17.00 -13.62 -9.57
N ARG A 176 -16.80 -14.82 -9.07
CA ARG A 176 -17.69 -15.41 -8.07
C ARG A 176 -17.18 -15.09 -6.68
N TYR A 177 -18.07 -14.61 -5.81
CA TYR A 177 -17.77 -14.47 -4.40
C TYR A 177 -18.77 -15.23 -3.52
N GLU A 178 -18.30 -15.59 -2.34
CA GLU A 178 -19.11 -16.18 -1.28
C GLU A 178 -18.80 -15.43 0.03
N LEU A 179 -19.85 -14.98 0.71
CA LEU A 179 -19.74 -14.39 2.04
C LEU A 179 -20.07 -15.47 3.06
N VAL A 180 -19.10 -15.79 3.89
CA VAL A 180 -19.22 -16.87 4.89
C VAL A 180 -19.20 -16.27 6.30
N LYS A 181 -20.16 -16.64 7.12
CA LYS A 181 -20.24 -16.32 8.54
C LYS A 181 -20.37 -17.64 9.33
N GLU A 182 -19.48 -17.87 10.30
CA GLU A 182 -19.52 -19.04 11.20
C GLU A 182 -19.70 -20.40 10.48
N LYS A 183 -19.06 -20.56 9.30
CA LYS A 183 -19.14 -21.71 8.40
C LYS A 183 -20.39 -21.80 7.52
N GLU A 184 -21.31 -20.86 7.62
CA GLU A 184 -22.48 -20.78 6.74
C GLU A 184 -22.27 -19.75 5.63
N ILE A 185 -22.66 -20.09 4.41
CA ILE A 185 -22.66 -19.16 3.29
C ILE A 185 -23.91 -18.29 3.41
N ILE A 186 -23.73 -17.02 3.80
CA ILE A 186 -24.83 -16.06 3.95
C ILE A 186 -25.17 -15.31 2.66
N ALA A 187 -24.21 -15.23 1.72
CA ALA A 187 -24.44 -14.69 0.39
C ALA A 187 -23.45 -15.29 -0.61
N LYS A 188 -23.90 -15.49 -1.84
CA LYS A 188 -23.04 -15.82 -2.99
C LYS A 188 -23.60 -15.20 -4.24
N GLU A 189 -22.71 -14.70 -5.09
CA GLU A 189 -23.12 -14.07 -6.35
C GLU A 189 -22.00 -14.20 -7.38
N ILE A 190 -22.38 -14.03 -8.65
CA ILE A 190 -21.44 -13.93 -9.77
C ILE A 190 -21.51 -12.50 -10.29
N LEU A 191 -20.39 -11.79 -10.19
CA LEU A 191 -20.21 -10.46 -10.74
C LEU A 191 -19.77 -10.59 -12.20
N TYR A 192 -20.62 -10.19 -13.11
CA TYR A 192 -20.35 -10.29 -14.54
C TYR A 192 -19.38 -9.20 -15.04
N PRO A 193 -18.61 -9.48 -16.11
CA PRO A 193 -17.65 -8.53 -16.67
C PRO A 193 -18.32 -7.24 -17.17
N GLY A 194 -17.54 -6.17 -17.20
CA GLY A 194 -17.96 -4.82 -17.62
C GLY A 194 -17.49 -3.74 -16.66
N LYS A 195 -17.14 -4.10 -15.42
CA LYS A 195 -16.47 -3.21 -14.46
C LYS A 195 -15.20 -3.88 -14.00
N LYS A 196 -14.09 -3.17 -14.03
CA LYS A 196 -12.81 -3.67 -13.48
C LYS A 196 -12.81 -3.76 -11.95
N VAL A 197 -13.76 -3.10 -11.28
CA VAL A 197 -13.86 -3.06 -9.82
C VAL A 197 -15.33 -3.22 -9.43
N HIS A 198 -15.58 -4.17 -8.53
CA HIS A 198 -16.86 -4.39 -7.89
C HIS A 198 -16.76 -3.99 -6.42
N ARG A 199 -17.73 -3.24 -5.94
CA ARG A 199 -17.84 -2.80 -4.56
C ARG A 199 -18.92 -3.60 -3.89
N LEU A 200 -18.57 -4.32 -2.82
CA LEU A 200 -19.50 -5.01 -1.93
C LEU A 200 -19.67 -4.17 -0.66
N GLN A 201 -20.90 -4.00 -0.24
CA GLN A 201 -21.29 -3.29 0.97
C GLN A 201 -22.28 -4.15 1.77
#